data_87233251a16d973d51f0266f6d209818
#
_entry.id   87233251a16d973d51f0266f6d209818
#
_cell.length_a   1.000
_cell.length_b   1.000
_cell.length_c   1.000
_cell.angle_alpha   90.00
_cell.angle_beta   90.00
_cell.angle_gamma   90.00
#
_symmetry.space_group_name_H-M   'P 1'
#
loop_
_entity.id
_entity.type
_entity.pdbx_description
1 polymer ?
#
loop_
_entity_poly.entity_id
_entity_poly.type
_entity_poly.pdbx_seq_one_letter_code
_entity_poly.pdbx_strand_id
1 'polypeptide(L)'
;MNKAAFLDRDGVINRKPPEGQYVTRWEDMQFLPGVADAIGLLNRSGFRVLVVSNQRCVAKGLVTAQELESMHQRMCERLEAAGGTIDGVYYCPHEKSTECNCRKPAPGMLLTAAREHQLDLTASWMIGDSEIDVEAGRNAGCKTARLAENGESANGKAEVLAFSLVEAIQQILRLEKDMAALELMEHAGESSRDLPSEQNQMKVVLGIPGRLSKW
;
A
#
# COMPACT_ATOMS: atom_id res chain seq x y z
N MET A 1 4.01 12.88 1.74
CA MET A 1 4.80 11.66 2.01
C MET A 1 4.52 10.64 0.91
N ASN A 2 5.48 9.76 0.61
CA ASN A 2 5.27 8.72 -0.40
C ASN A 2 4.44 7.59 0.19
N LYS A 3 3.54 6.99 -0.60
CA LYS A 3 2.77 5.80 -0.22
C LYS A 3 3.28 4.57 -0.94
N ALA A 4 3.14 3.40 -0.34
CA ALA A 4 3.61 2.14 -0.92
C ALA A 4 2.54 1.04 -0.94
N ALA A 5 2.71 0.13 -1.89
CA ALA A 5 2.11 -1.19 -1.86
C ALA A 5 3.21 -2.23 -1.57
N PHE A 6 3.13 -2.84 -0.40
CA PHE A 6 3.98 -3.96 -0.02
C PHE A 6 3.32 -5.24 -0.50
N LEU A 7 4.01 -6.00 -1.31
CA LEU A 7 3.52 -7.25 -1.88
C LEU A 7 4.25 -8.45 -1.29
N ASP A 8 3.56 -9.49 -0.84
CA ASP A 8 4.22 -10.77 -0.69
C ASP A 8 4.66 -11.30 -2.06
N ARG A 9 5.60 -12.24 -2.08
CA ARG A 9 6.11 -12.83 -3.32
C ARG A 9 5.29 -14.07 -3.70
N ASP A 10 5.32 -15.09 -2.85
CA ASP A 10 4.75 -16.41 -3.12
C ASP A 10 3.23 -16.40 -2.84
N GLY A 11 2.42 -16.57 -3.87
CA GLY A 11 0.95 -16.45 -3.80
C GLY A 11 0.40 -15.08 -4.22
N VAL A 12 1.28 -14.08 -4.44
CA VAL A 12 0.90 -12.74 -4.91
C VAL A 12 1.56 -12.38 -6.24
N ILE A 13 2.87 -12.52 -6.34
CA ILE A 13 3.64 -12.26 -7.56
C ILE A 13 3.78 -13.53 -8.38
N ASN A 14 4.17 -14.62 -7.73
CA ASN A 14 4.31 -15.92 -8.36
C ASN A 14 3.42 -16.95 -7.67
N ARG A 15 3.20 -18.05 -8.37
CA ARG A 15 2.44 -19.19 -7.83
C ARG A 15 3.09 -19.65 -6.52
N LYS A 16 2.26 -19.81 -5.50
CA LYS A 16 2.68 -20.36 -4.22
C LYS A 16 3.11 -21.82 -4.39
N PRO A 17 4.32 -22.20 -3.97
CA PRO A 17 4.71 -23.59 -3.96
C PRO A 17 3.88 -24.39 -2.95
N PRO A 18 3.72 -25.70 -3.14
CA PRO A 18 3.09 -26.57 -2.16
C PRO A 18 3.71 -26.43 -0.78
N GLU A 19 2.95 -26.75 0.27
CA GLU A 19 3.44 -26.67 1.64
C GLU A 19 4.75 -27.46 1.84
N GLY A 20 5.72 -26.83 2.50
CA GLY A 20 7.05 -27.39 2.72
C GLY A 20 8.02 -27.29 1.54
N GLN A 21 7.55 -26.83 0.38
CA GLN A 21 8.39 -26.55 -0.79
C GLN A 21 8.72 -25.06 -0.90
N TYR A 22 9.69 -24.73 -1.75
CA TYR A 22 10.18 -23.37 -1.96
C TYR A 22 10.55 -23.15 -3.43
N VAL A 23 10.39 -21.93 -3.89
CA VAL A 23 10.95 -21.50 -5.17
C VAL A 23 12.45 -21.23 -4.94
N THR A 24 13.28 -22.15 -5.38
CA THR A 24 14.76 -22.10 -5.20
C THR A 24 15.52 -21.95 -6.50
N ARG A 25 14.84 -22.06 -7.64
CA ARG A 25 15.40 -21.89 -8.97
C ARG A 25 14.52 -20.98 -9.80
N TRP A 26 15.10 -20.29 -10.74
CA TRP A 26 14.36 -19.41 -11.65
C TRP A 26 13.26 -20.14 -12.44
N GLU A 27 13.54 -21.35 -12.87
CA GLU A 27 12.63 -22.19 -13.67
C GLU A 27 11.33 -22.50 -12.91
N ASP A 28 11.36 -22.46 -11.57
CA ASP A 28 10.21 -22.70 -10.70
C ASP A 28 9.41 -21.39 -10.43
N MET A 29 9.94 -20.22 -10.82
CA MET A 29 9.30 -18.90 -10.68
C MET A 29 8.20 -18.73 -11.74
N GLN A 30 6.96 -19.06 -11.38
CA GLN A 30 5.80 -18.95 -12.26
C GLN A 30 4.98 -17.72 -11.88
N PHE A 31 5.08 -16.64 -12.63
CA PHE A 31 4.29 -15.44 -12.41
C PHE A 31 2.78 -15.70 -12.49
N LEU A 32 2.02 -15.08 -11.59
CA LEU A 32 0.57 -15.11 -11.65
C LEU A 32 0.06 -14.20 -12.78
N PRO A 33 -1.11 -14.52 -13.36
CA PRO A 33 -1.68 -13.72 -14.44
C PRO A 33 -1.89 -12.25 -14.06
N GLY A 34 -1.53 -11.33 -14.94
CA GLY A 34 -1.78 -9.90 -14.79
C GLY A 34 -0.92 -9.17 -13.74
N VAL A 35 0.07 -9.83 -13.13
CA VAL A 35 0.90 -9.23 -12.06
C VAL A 35 1.65 -8.00 -12.55
N ALA A 36 2.27 -8.03 -13.73
CA ALA A 36 3.01 -6.88 -14.26
C ALA A 36 2.07 -5.69 -14.52
N ASP A 37 0.89 -5.93 -15.11
CA ASP A 37 -0.12 -4.89 -15.34
C ASP A 37 -0.62 -4.28 -14.04
N ALA A 38 -0.84 -5.11 -13.03
CA ALA A 38 -1.28 -4.71 -11.69
C ALA A 38 -0.22 -3.83 -10.99
N ILE A 39 1.05 -4.23 -11.05
CA ILE A 39 2.17 -3.44 -10.53
C ILE A 39 2.28 -2.12 -11.30
N GLY A 40 2.22 -2.14 -12.64
CA GLY A 40 2.24 -0.94 -13.47
C GLY A 40 1.07 0.01 -13.15
N LEU A 41 -0.10 -0.51 -12.79
CA LEU A 41 -1.23 0.32 -12.35
C LEU A 41 -0.95 0.99 -11.00
N LEU A 42 -0.34 0.30 -10.03
CA LEU A 42 0.11 0.90 -8.77
C LEU A 42 1.13 2.00 -9.01
N ASN A 43 2.15 1.76 -9.85
CA ASN A 43 3.17 2.76 -10.18
C ASN A 43 2.54 4.02 -10.77
N ARG A 44 1.63 3.88 -11.75
CA ARG A 44 0.90 5.03 -12.35
C ARG A 44 -0.02 5.75 -11.37
N SER A 45 -0.44 5.07 -10.30
CA SER A 45 -1.26 5.64 -9.22
C SER A 45 -0.43 6.26 -8.08
N GLY A 46 0.89 6.38 -8.29
CA GLY A 46 1.80 7.04 -7.36
C GLY A 46 2.24 6.19 -6.17
N PHE A 47 2.02 4.86 -6.21
CA PHE A 47 2.56 3.97 -5.19
C PHE A 47 3.99 3.55 -5.52
N ARG A 48 4.86 3.54 -4.51
CA ARG A 48 6.06 2.71 -4.53
C ARG A 48 5.65 1.25 -4.37
N VAL A 49 6.25 0.36 -5.14
CA VAL A 49 5.96 -1.08 -5.05
C VAL A 49 7.15 -1.81 -4.44
N LEU A 50 6.94 -2.44 -3.31
CA LEU A 50 7.98 -3.10 -2.52
C LEU A 50 7.58 -4.55 -2.25
N VAL A 51 8.52 -5.47 -2.44
CA VAL A 51 8.30 -6.89 -2.11
C VAL A 51 8.78 -7.17 -0.69
N VAL A 52 7.95 -7.85 0.11
CA VAL A 52 8.26 -8.27 1.49
C VAL A 52 7.95 -9.74 1.68
N SER A 53 8.96 -10.60 1.80
CA SER A 53 8.77 -12.05 1.73
C SER A 53 9.54 -12.85 2.78
N ASN A 54 8.91 -13.91 3.30
CA ASN A 54 9.54 -14.86 4.22
C ASN A 54 10.24 -15.99 3.44
N GLN A 55 11.57 -15.94 3.33
CA GLN A 55 12.37 -16.86 2.52
C GLN A 55 13.23 -17.83 3.37
N ARG A 56 12.55 -18.73 4.09
CA ARG A 56 13.19 -19.72 4.96
C ARG A 56 14.10 -20.72 4.22
N CYS A 57 13.99 -20.82 2.90
CA CYS A 57 14.84 -21.68 2.09
C CYS A 57 16.34 -21.39 2.29
N VAL A 58 16.70 -20.13 2.61
CA VAL A 58 18.07 -19.73 2.91
C VAL A 58 18.56 -20.39 4.20
N ALA A 59 17.82 -20.27 5.31
CA ALA A 59 18.19 -20.91 6.59
C ALA A 59 18.24 -22.45 6.48
N LYS A 60 17.45 -23.04 5.59
CA LYS A 60 17.47 -24.46 5.31
C LYS A 60 18.64 -24.92 4.42
N GLY A 61 19.46 -23.98 3.89
CA GLY A 61 20.54 -24.29 2.98
C GLY A 61 20.11 -24.81 1.61
N LEU A 62 18.83 -24.56 1.23
CA LEU A 62 18.29 -24.97 -0.09
C LEU A 62 18.69 -24.02 -1.20
N VAL A 63 19.02 -22.80 -0.83
CA VAL A 63 19.52 -21.73 -1.71
C VAL A 63 20.38 -20.79 -0.87
N THR A 64 21.45 -20.27 -1.46
CA THR A 64 22.24 -19.22 -0.82
C THR A 64 21.55 -17.87 -0.90
N ALA A 65 21.91 -16.93 -0.03
CA ALA A 65 21.41 -15.55 -0.10
C ALA A 65 21.69 -14.93 -1.47
N GLN A 66 22.89 -15.12 -1.99
CA GLN A 66 23.30 -14.58 -3.30
C GLN A 66 22.46 -15.15 -4.46
N GLU A 67 22.17 -16.45 -4.46
CA GLU A 67 21.30 -17.07 -5.47
C GLU A 67 19.87 -16.53 -5.38
N LEU A 68 19.34 -16.37 -4.17
CA LEU A 68 18.03 -15.78 -3.95
C LEU A 68 17.96 -14.32 -4.43
N GLU A 69 18.96 -13.52 -4.12
CA GLU A 69 19.08 -12.12 -4.58
C GLU A 69 19.16 -12.04 -6.11
N SER A 70 19.94 -12.90 -6.74
CA SER A 70 20.01 -13.00 -8.20
C SER A 70 18.66 -13.38 -8.82
N MET A 71 17.90 -14.26 -8.17
CA MET A 71 16.55 -14.63 -8.61
C MET A 71 15.58 -13.45 -8.44
N HIS A 72 15.66 -12.69 -7.34
CA HIS A 72 14.85 -11.49 -7.13
C HIS A 72 15.18 -10.39 -8.14
N GLN A 73 16.47 -10.18 -8.44
CA GLN A 73 16.88 -9.23 -9.48
C GLN A 73 16.25 -9.60 -10.83
N ARG A 74 16.37 -10.87 -11.24
CA ARG A 74 15.78 -11.37 -12.50
C ARG A 74 14.24 -11.25 -12.50
N MET A 75 13.60 -11.43 -11.35
CA MET A 75 12.14 -11.19 -11.17
C MET A 75 11.81 -9.72 -11.45
N CYS A 76 12.54 -8.78 -10.86
CA CYS A 76 12.34 -7.35 -11.08
C CYS A 76 12.53 -6.97 -12.55
N GLU A 77 13.62 -7.39 -13.17
CA GLU A 77 13.92 -7.15 -14.60
C GLU A 77 12.80 -7.68 -15.51
N ARG A 78 12.27 -8.87 -15.20
CA ARG A 78 11.19 -9.47 -15.98
C ARG A 78 9.87 -8.73 -15.86
N LEU A 79 9.54 -8.25 -14.66
CA LEU A 79 8.33 -7.46 -14.41
C LEU A 79 8.47 -6.06 -15.01
N GLU A 80 9.62 -5.43 -14.90
CA GLU A 80 9.91 -4.13 -15.51
C GLU A 80 9.77 -4.16 -17.02
N ALA A 81 10.34 -5.18 -17.67
CA ALA A 81 10.20 -5.39 -19.11
C ALA A 81 8.74 -5.61 -19.55
N ALA A 82 7.86 -5.98 -18.63
CA ALA A 82 6.42 -6.13 -18.84
C ALA A 82 5.58 -4.94 -18.31
N GLY A 83 6.22 -3.83 -17.89
CA GLY A 83 5.57 -2.58 -17.52
C GLY A 83 5.27 -2.39 -16.03
N GLY A 84 5.78 -3.25 -15.14
CA GLY A 84 5.62 -3.15 -13.69
C GLY A 84 6.94 -2.97 -12.97
N THR A 85 7.20 -1.81 -12.37
CA THR A 85 8.45 -1.50 -11.66
C THR A 85 8.33 -1.84 -10.16
N ILE A 86 9.33 -2.58 -9.65
CA ILE A 86 9.52 -2.86 -8.21
C ILE A 86 10.62 -1.96 -7.69
N ASP A 87 10.33 -1.19 -6.64
CA ASP A 87 11.25 -0.20 -6.05
C ASP A 87 12.21 -0.83 -5.03
N GLY A 88 11.94 -2.03 -4.52
CA GLY A 88 12.80 -2.76 -3.61
C GLY A 88 12.28 -4.13 -3.22
N VAL A 89 13.18 -5.01 -2.78
CA VAL A 89 12.85 -6.36 -2.32
C VAL A 89 13.47 -6.59 -0.95
N TYR A 90 12.62 -6.89 0.03
CA TYR A 90 13.00 -7.20 1.41
C TYR A 90 12.61 -8.63 1.72
N TYR A 91 13.52 -9.40 2.28
CA TYR A 91 13.20 -10.78 2.65
C TYR A 91 13.76 -11.17 4.02
N CYS A 92 13.07 -12.08 4.68
CA CYS A 92 13.54 -12.70 5.91
C CYS A 92 14.12 -14.09 5.60
N PRO A 93 15.43 -14.31 5.79
CA PRO A 93 16.07 -15.59 5.53
C PRO A 93 15.94 -16.59 6.69
N HIS A 94 15.43 -16.18 7.86
CA HIS A 94 15.54 -16.91 9.11
C HIS A 94 14.56 -18.10 9.22
N GLU A 95 14.91 -19.07 10.08
CA GLU A 95 14.00 -20.15 10.51
C GLU A 95 12.85 -19.61 11.35
N LYS A 96 11.75 -20.39 11.46
CA LYS A 96 10.59 -20.01 12.27
C LYS A 96 10.92 -19.91 13.77
N SER A 97 11.89 -20.69 14.23
CA SER A 97 12.37 -20.73 15.63
C SER A 97 13.35 -19.59 15.96
N THR A 98 13.83 -18.85 14.97
CA THR A 98 14.77 -17.75 15.18
C THR A 98 13.99 -16.51 15.62
N GLU A 99 14.34 -15.96 16.76
CA GLU A 99 13.82 -14.64 17.18
C GLU A 99 14.41 -13.56 16.29
N CYS A 100 13.57 -12.98 15.42
CA CYS A 100 13.95 -11.87 14.57
C CYS A 100 12.75 -10.93 14.34
N ASN A 101 13.04 -9.67 14.13
CA ASN A 101 12.02 -8.65 13.87
C ASN A 101 11.59 -8.56 12.41
N CYS A 102 12.28 -9.28 11.49
CA CYS A 102 12.01 -9.18 10.05
C CYS A 102 10.96 -10.18 9.57
N ARG A 103 10.81 -11.35 10.23
CA ARG A 103 9.90 -12.39 9.76
C ARG A 103 8.45 -12.01 10.00
N LYS A 104 7.64 -11.91 8.94
CA LYS A 104 6.18 -11.76 9.06
C LYS A 104 5.60 -12.87 9.96
N PRO A 105 4.71 -12.56 10.97
CA PRO A 105 3.95 -11.31 11.11
C PRO A 105 4.67 -10.14 11.80
N ALA A 106 5.97 -10.24 12.15
CA ALA A 106 6.71 -9.08 12.62
C ALA A 106 6.84 -8.03 11.51
N PRO A 107 6.73 -6.73 11.83
CA PRO A 107 6.66 -5.65 10.84
C PRO A 107 8.03 -5.18 10.32
N GLY A 108 9.14 -5.77 10.75
CA GLY A 108 10.48 -5.22 10.57
C GLY A 108 10.89 -4.95 9.12
N MET A 109 10.48 -5.78 8.16
CA MET A 109 10.74 -5.52 6.74
C MET A 109 10.01 -4.27 6.24
N LEU A 110 8.73 -4.10 6.61
CA LEU A 110 7.93 -2.94 6.24
C LEU A 110 8.49 -1.65 6.88
N LEU A 111 8.85 -1.70 8.16
CA LEU A 111 9.43 -0.58 8.88
C LEU A 111 10.80 -0.16 8.31
N THR A 112 11.62 -1.12 7.89
CA THR A 112 12.91 -0.85 7.26
C THR A 112 12.71 -0.16 5.91
N ALA A 113 11.85 -0.72 5.06
CA ALA A 113 11.50 -0.13 3.77
C ALA A 113 10.90 1.28 3.93
N ALA A 114 10.03 1.49 4.93
CA ALA A 114 9.44 2.80 5.20
C ALA A 114 10.49 3.87 5.52
N ARG A 115 11.51 3.53 6.30
CA ARG A 115 12.63 4.46 6.59
C ARG A 115 13.46 4.77 5.37
N GLU A 116 13.81 3.74 4.58
CA GLU A 116 14.68 3.89 3.41
C GLU A 116 14.01 4.68 2.28
N HIS A 117 12.70 4.50 2.08
CA HIS A 117 11.93 5.15 1.03
C HIS A 117 11.10 6.35 1.51
N GLN A 118 11.19 6.74 2.79
CA GLN A 118 10.43 7.84 3.41
C GLN A 118 8.92 7.71 3.20
N LEU A 119 8.37 6.52 3.54
CA LEU A 119 6.97 6.18 3.31
C LEU A 119 6.08 6.55 4.49
N ASP A 120 4.85 6.92 4.15
CA ASP A 120 3.73 6.96 5.09
C ASP A 120 3.04 5.59 5.13
N LEU A 121 3.24 4.87 6.23
CA LEU A 121 2.65 3.54 6.39
C LEU A 121 1.12 3.58 6.51
N THR A 122 0.55 4.66 7.05
CA THR A 122 -0.91 4.81 7.19
C THR A 122 -1.59 5.02 5.84
N ALA A 123 -0.87 5.57 4.86
CA ALA A 123 -1.31 5.71 3.47
C ALA A 123 -0.89 4.52 2.59
N SER A 124 -0.24 3.50 3.17
CA SER A 124 0.31 2.36 2.46
C SER A 124 -0.51 1.09 2.68
N TRP A 125 -0.32 0.12 1.78
CA TRP A 125 -1.03 -1.16 1.80
C TRP A 125 -0.07 -2.33 1.90
N MET A 126 -0.41 -3.34 2.71
CA MET A 126 0.19 -4.67 2.66
C MET A 126 -0.76 -5.63 1.96
N ILE A 127 -0.29 -6.27 0.89
CA ILE A 127 -1.06 -7.21 0.07
C ILE A 127 -0.40 -8.58 0.14
N GLY A 128 -1.10 -9.57 0.67
CA GLY A 128 -0.60 -10.92 0.85
C GLY A 128 -1.67 -11.99 0.64
N ASP A 129 -1.29 -13.26 0.63
CA ASP A 129 -2.19 -14.39 0.47
C ASP A 129 -2.52 -15.10 1.81
N SER A 130 -1.98 -14.59 2.92
CA SER A 130 -2.09 -15.24 4.23
C SER A 130 -2.43 -14.26 5.35
N GLU A 131 -2.97 -14.78 6.47
CA GLU A 131 -3.21 -13.97 7.68
C GLU A 131 -1.90 -13.39 8.26
N ILE A 132 -0.76 -14.07 8.04
CA ILE A 132 0.56 -13.60 8.50
C ILE A 132 0.92 -12.27 7.80
N ASP A 133 0.52 -12.07 6.55
CA ASP A 133 0.74 -10.84 5.80
C ASP A 133 -0.15 -9.72 6.31
N VAL A 134 -1.44 -10.03 6.52
CA VAL A 134 -2.42 -9.09 7.09
C VAL A 134 -1.94 -8.61 8.46
N GLU A 135 -1.51 -9.53 9.31
CA GLU A 135 -1.00 -9.20 10.65
C GLU A 135 0.28 -8.34 10.57
N ALA A 136 1.22 -8.66 9.66
CA ALA A 136 2.42 -7.87 9.44
C ALA A 136 2.10 -6.44 8.99
N GLY A 137 1.15 -6.28 8.07
CA GLY A 137 0.67 -4.97 7.62
C GLY A 137 0.07 -4.15 8.75
N ARG A 138 -0.82 -4.75 9.54
CA ARG A 138 -1.44 -4.10 10.70
C ARG A 138 -0.43 -3.72 11.77
N ASN A 139 0.51 -4.60 12.07
CA ASN A 139 1.59 -4.34 13.02
C ASN A 139 2.52 -3.21 12.56
N ALA A 140 2.62 -2.96 11.27
CA ALA A 140 3.34 -1.84 10.68
C ALA A 140 2.51 -0.55 10.62
N GLY A 141 1.18 -0.61 10.80
CA GLY A 141 0.26 0.52 10.65
C GLY A 141 -0.24 0.73 9.22
N CYS A 142 -0.10 -0.27 8.34
CA CYS A 142 -0.63 -0.25 6.98
C CYS A 142 -2.09 -0.69 6.92
N LYS A 143 -2.79 -0.24 5.90
CA LYS A 143 -4.01 -0.89 5.39
C LYS A 143 -3.65 -2.25 4.80
N THR A 144 -4.62 -3.18 4.75
CA THR A 144 -4.32 -4.55 4.34
C THR A 144 -5.29 -5.09 3.30
N ALA A 145 -4.75 -5.84 2.34
CA ALA A 145 -5.53 -6.60 1.37
C ALA A 145 -5.08 -8.06 1.38
N ARG A 146 -6.05 -8.97 1.40
CA ARG A 146 -5.78 -10.41 1.34
C ARG A 146 -6.24 -10.99 0.02
N LEU A 147 -5.37 -11.77 -0.61
CA LEU A 147 -5.73 -12.59 -1.76
C LEU A 147 -6.20 -13.95 -1.24
N ALA A 148 -7.49 -14.24 -1.40
CA ALA A 148 -8.11 -15.49 -0.96
C ALA A 148 -8.14 -16.52 -2.09
N GLU A 149 -8.13 -17.80 -1.74
CA GLU A 149 -8.43 -18.86 -2.68
C GLU A 149 -9.96 -18.97 -2.92
N ASN A 150 -10.35 -19.47 -4.08
CA ASN A 150 -11.77 -19.66 -4.41
C ASN A 150 -12.46 -20.55 -3.36
N GLY A 151 -13.53 -20.04 -2.75
CA GLY A 151 -14.30 -20.73 -1.74
C GLY A 151 -13.93 -20.40 -0.29
N GLU A 152 -12.90 -19.60 -0.04
CA GLU A 152 -12.64 -19.05 1.28
C GLU A 152 -13.67 -17.97 1.66
N SER A 153 -14.13 -18.06 2.90
CA SER A 153 -15.06 -17.07 3.47
C SER A 153 -14.33 -15.79 3.86
N ALA A 154 -15.01 -14.65 3.76
CA ALA A 154 -14.52 -13.31 4.13
C ALA A 154 -14.29 -13.11 5.66
N ASN A 155 -13.92 -14.15 6.39
CA ASN A 155 -13.69 -14.07 7.84
C ASN A 155 -12.35 -13.41 8.22
N GLY A 156 -11.69 -12.76 7.26
CA GLY A 156 -10.40 -12.11 7.46
C GLY A 156 -10.50 -10.72 8.05
N LYS A 157 -9.44 -10.29 8.71
CA LYS A 157 -9.28 -8.95 9.29
C LYS A 157 -8.78 -7.91 8.27
N ALA A 158 -8.64 -8.27 6.98
CA ALA A 158 -8.17 -7.37 5.93
C ALA A 158 -9.29 -6.41 5.48
N GLU A 159 -8.94 -5.18 5.13
CA GLU A 159 -9.87 -4.16 4.61
C GLU A 159 -10.34 -4.51 3.19
N VAL A 160 -9.51 -5.20 2.42
CA VAL A 160 -9.83 -5.68 1.07
C VAL A 160 -9.66 -7.19 1.01
N LEU A 161 -10.65 -7.90 0.46
CA LEU A 161 -10.56 -9.30 0.08
C LEU A 161 -10.76 -9.42 -1.43
N ALA A 162 -9.85 -10.12 -2.10
CA ALA A 162 -9.86 -10.29 -3.55
C ALA A 162 -9.33 -11.68 -3.93
N PHE A 163 -9.59 -12.12 -5.18
CA PHE A 163 -9.12 -13.41 -5.68
C PHE A 163 -7.93 -13.29 -6.64
N SER A 164 -7.48 -12.06 -6.89
CA SER A 164 -6.27 -11.78 -7.68
C SER A 164 -5.66 -10.45 -7.28
N LEU A 165 -4.37 -10.25 -7.59
CA LEU A 165 -3.70 -8.98 -7.39
C LEU A 165 -4.37 -7.85 -8.19
N VAL A 166 -4.80 -8.12 -9.42
CA VAL A 166 -5.50 -7.15 -10.27
C VAL A 166 -6.78 -6.66 -9.60
N GLU A 167 -7.60 -7.58 -9.07
CA GLU A 167 -8.85 -7.25 -8.39
C GLU A 167 -8.58 -6.45 -7.10
N ALA A 168 -7.61 -6.89 -6.28
CA ALA A 168 -7.23 -6.18 -5.07
C ALA A 168 -6.86 -4.73 -5.36
N ILE A 169 -6.02 -4.49 -6.38
CA ILE A 169 -5.59 -3.15 -6.75
C ILE A 169 -6.76 -2.31 -7.26
N GLN A 170 -7.66 -2.87 -8.04
CA GLN A 170 -8.86 -2.15 -8.48
C GLN A 170 -9.73 -1.71 -7.30
N GLN A 171 -9.92 -2.57 -6.29
CA GLN A 171 -10.66 -2.23 -5.07
C GLN A 171 -9.91 -1.16 -4.26
N ILE A 172 -8.61 -1.32 -4.04
CA ILE A 172 -7.76 -0.34 -3.35
C ILE A 172 -7.88 1.04 -3.98
N LEU A 173 -7.72 1.14 -5.31
CA LEU A 173 -7.76 2.42 -6.00
C LEU A 173 -9.14 3.09 -5.99
N ARG A 174 -10.23 2.32 -5.89
CA ARG A 174 -11.57 2.86 -5.64
C ARG A 174 -11.66 3.45 -4.25
N LEU A 175 -11.26 2.71 -3.22
CA LEU A 175 -11.26 3.20 -1.83
C LEU A 175 -10.42 4.47 -1.66
N GLU A 176 -9.23 4.53 -2.27
CA GLU A 176 -8.37 5.71 -2.23
C GLU A 176 -9.03 6.94 -2.89
N LYS A 177 -9.77 6.76 -3.98
CA LYS A 177 -10.52 7.84 -4.63
C LYS A 177 -11.69 8.32 -3.79
N ASP A 178 -12.44 7.39 -3.21
CA ASP A 178 -13.60 7.70 -2.38
C ASP A 178 -13.17 8.47 -1.11
N MET A 179 -12.07 8.06 -0.49
CA MET A 179 -11.50 8.77 0.67
C MET A 179 -11.05 10.20 0.31
N ALA A 180 -10.34 10.36 -0.79
CA ALA A 180 -9.90 11.68 -1.25
C ALA A 180 -11.09 12.61 -1.59
N ALA A 181 -12.17 12.08 -2.12
CA ALA A 181 -13.40 12.84 -2.38
C ALA A 181 -14.08 13.30 -1.08
N LEU A 182 -14.12 12.45 -0.05
CA LEU A 182 -14.67 12.78 1.26
C LEU A 182 -13.86 13.87 1.97
N GLU A 183 -12.53 13.78 1.95
CA GLU A 183 -11.64 14.79 2.53
C GLU A 183 -11.84 16.16 1.87
N LEU A 184 -11.99 16.21 0.54
CA LEU A 184 -12.29 17.44 -0.19
C LEU A 184 -13.64 18.05 0.19
N MET A 185 -14.68 17.24 0.43
CA MET A 185 -16.00 17.70 0.84
C MET A 185 -15.98 18.25 2.27
N GLU A 186 -15.25 17.63 3.19
CA GLU A 186 -15.12 18.11 4.58
C GLU A 186 -14.43 19.49 4.63
N HIS A 187 -13.32 19.66 3.91
CA HIS A 187 -12.62 20.96 3.83
C HIS A 187 -13.44 22.05 3.15
N ALA A 188 -14.25 21.71 2.14
CA ALA A 188 -15.16 22.65 1.52
C ALA A 188 -16.32 23.09 2.47
N GLY A 189 -16.77 22.17 3.35
CA GLY A 189 -17.79 22.43 4.35
C GLY A 189 -17.31 23.31 5.51
N GLU A 190 -16.03 23.25 5.87
CA GLU A 190 -15.42 24.09 6.90
C GLU A 190 -15.20 25.53 6.41
N SER A 191 -14.76 25.70 5.18
CA SER A 191 -14.55 27.03 4.57
C SER A 191 -15.85 27.84 4.44
N SER A 192 -17.02 27.20 4.45
CA SER A 192 -18.32 27.90 4.38
C SER A 192 -18.89 28.29 5.74
N ARG A 193 -18.28 27.88 6.86
CA ARG A 193 -18.73 28.23 8.23
C ARG A 193 -18.08 29.50 8.78
N ASP A 194 -17.01 30.00 8.18
CA ASP A 194 -16.25 31.18 8.63
C ASP A 194 -16.59 32.47 7.87
N LEU A 195 -17.83 32.63 7.36
CA LEU A 195 -18.30 33.93 6.93
C LEU A 195 -18.81 34.70 8.15
N PRO A 196 -18.18 35.85 8.53
CA PRO A 196 -18.69 36.68 9.60
C PRO A 196 -20.06 37.22 9.14
N SER A 197 -21.06 37.07 10.00
CA SER A 197 -22.37 37.70 9.83
C SER A 197 -22.21 39.20 9.91
N GLU A 198 -22.06 39.86 8.78
CA GLU A 198 -22.24 41.31 8.70
C GLU A 198 -23.70 41.65 9.05
N GLN A 199 -23.91 42.01 10.29
CA GLN A 199 -25.12 42.68 10.71
C GLN A 199 -25.16 44.07 10.05
N ASN A 200 -25.93 44.17 8.99
CA ASN A 200 -26.24 45.39 8.28
C ASN A 200 -27.11 46.27 9.19
N GLN A 201 -26.52 47.10 10.05
CA GLN A 201 -27.20 48.18 10.76
C GLN A 201 -27.34 49.37 9.82
N MET A 202 -28.48 49.42 9.14
CA MET A 202 -28.93 50.55 8.37
C MET A 202 -29.29 51.70 9.34
N LYS A 203 -28.35 52.62 9.60
CA LYS A 203 -28.65 53.89 10.28
C LYS A 203 -29.32 54.83 9.30
N VAL A 204 -30.61 55.01 9.44
CA VAL A 204 -31.37 56.09 8.84
C VAL A 204 -30.96 57.38 9.53
N VAL A 205 -30.28 58.29 8.81
CA VAL A 205 -30.09 59.68 9.25
C VAL A 205 -31.09 60.54 8.55
N LEU A 206 -32.12 61.01 9.31
CA LEU A 206 -33.05 62.03 8.92
C LEU A 206 -32.32 63.37 8.80
N GLY A 207 -32.43 64.04 7.65
CA GLY A 207 -31.85 65.30 7.37
C GLY A 207 -32.55 66.45 8.10
N ILE A 208 -31.79 67.53 8.44
CA ILE A 208 -32.25 68.85 8.71
C ILE A 208 -31.42 69.83 7.87
N PRO A 209 -32.03 70.78 7.12
CA PRO A 209 -31.30 71.68 6.22
C PRO A 209 -30.89 72.98 6.93
N GLY A 210 -29.78 73.52 6.50
CA GLY A 210 -29.57 74.89 6.79
C GLY A 210 -28.13 75.43 6.95
N ARG A 211 -27.78 76.23 5.95
CA ARG A 211 -26.93 77.43 5.90
C ARG A 211 -25.53 77.36 5.33
N LEU A 212 -25.45 78.09 4.27
CA LEU A 212 -24.28 78.66 3.62
C LEU A 212 -23.33 79.41 4.56
N SER A 213 -22.02 79.35 4.30
CA SER A 213 -21.18 80.54 3.96
C SER A 213 -19.72 80.08 3.84
N LYS A 214 -19.21 80.45 2.68
CA LYS A 214 -17.95 81.08 2.37
C LYS A 214 -16.76 80.94 3.35
N TRP A 215 -15.70 80.41 2.93
CA TRP A 215 -14.48 80.94 2.31
C TRP A 215 -13.68 79.79 1.71
#